data_3007bdff7f888e97fad1a7754dae11c6
#
_entry.id   3007bdff7f888e97fad1a7754dae11c6
#
_cell.length_a   1.000
_cell.length_b   1.000
_cell.length_c   1.000
_cell.angle_alpha   90.00
_cell.angle_beta   90.00
_cell.angle_gamma   90.00
#
_symmetry.space_group_name_H-M   'P 1'
#
loop_
_entity.id
_entity.type
_entity.pdbx_description
1 polymer ?
#
loop_
_entity_poly.entity_id
_entity_poly.type
_entity_poly.pdbx_seq_one_letter_code
_entity_poly.pdbx_strand_id
1 'polypeptide(L)'
;MGVLVDIQNLYYSAKALYGKKVNFQKVLEAAVGERVFIRAIAYGIKTVDGQEEKFFEALEKQGFEVKTKDLQIFPGGVKKGDWDVGIAVDAIKLSKSLDVIVLVSGDGDYIPLVQYIQSTTGCRVEGMAFGESTSAKLGEALDDFIDLSENKKKFLIYSRN
;
A
#
# COMPACT_ATOMS: atom_id res chain seq x y z
N MET A 1 -13.17 -6.22 -6.60
CA MET A 1 -11.73 -6.16 -6.39
C MET A 1 -11.44 -5.50 -5.04
N GLY A 2 -10.25 -5.70 -4.50
CA GLY A 2 -9.83 -5.10 -3.25
C GLY A 2 -8.49 -4.39 -3.40
N VAL A 3 -8.28 -3.33 -2.62
CA VAL A 3 -7.03 -2.55 -2.63
C VAL A 3 -6.43 -2.58 -1.23
N LEU A 4 -5.18 -2.97 -1.14
CA LEU A 4 -4.43 -3.05 0.12
C LEU A 4 -3.22 -2.12 0.03
N VAL A 5 -3.18 -1.10 0.88
CA VAL A 5 -2.15 -0.06 0.82
C VAL A 5 -1.20 -0.15 2.01
N ASP A 6 0.06 -0.43 1.71
CA ASP A 6 1.15 -0.34 2.66
C ASP A 6 1.59 1.13 2.75
N ILE A 7 0.99 1.86 3.70
CA ILE A 7 1.21 3.30 3.83
C ILE A 7 2.69 3.62 4.01
N GLN A 8 3.38 2.87 4.88
CA GLN A 8 4.79 3.14 5.18
C GLN A 8 5.68 3.00 3.95
N ASN A 9 5.48 1.94 3.16
CA ASN A 9 6.29 1.73 1.96
C ASN A 9 6.15 2.92 1.01
N LEU A 10 4.92 3.34 0.73
CA LEU A 10 4.67 4.48 -0.17
C LEU A 10 5.20 5.79 0.41
N TYR A 11 4.95 6.02 1.70
CA TYR A 11 5.37 7.25 2.37
C TYR A 11 6.90 7.41 2.34
N TYR A 12 7.63 6.38 2.74
CA TYR A 12 9.09 6.45 2.78
C TYR A 12 9.72 6.48 1.39
N SER A 13 9.13 5.77 0.43
CA SER A 13 9.58 5.82 -0.97
C SER A 13 9.45 7.23 -1.55
N ALA A 14 8.30 7.86 -1.40
CA ALA A 14 8.07 9.20 -1.93
C ALA A 14 8.96 10.24 -1.24
N LYS A 15 9.14 10.11 0.07
CA LYS A 15 10.00 11.01 0.84
C LYS A 15 11.46 10.87 0.43
N ALA A 16 11.96 9.65 0.31
CA ALA A 16 13.36 9.39 -0.05
C ALA A 16 13.66 9.78 -1.50
N LEU A 17 12.76 9.49 -2.43
CA LEU A 17 12.99 9.75 -3.86
C LEU A 17 12.73 11.19 -4.26
N TYR A 18 11.69 11.82 -3.69
CA TYR A 18 11.18 13.10 -4.18
C TYR A 18 11.02 14.17 -3.11
N GLY A 19 11.15 13.84 -1.83
CA GLY A 19 10.86 14.76 -0.73
C GLY A 19 9.40 15.21 -0.70
N LYS A 20 8.47 14.38 -1.17
CA LYS A 20 7.06 14.70 -1.35
C LYS A 20 6.17 13.73 -0.58
N LYS A 21 4.93 14.14 -0.36
CA LYS A 21 3.88 13.28 0.19
C LYS A 21 3.08 12.63 -0.93
N VAL A 22 2.49 11.48 -0.62
CA VAL A 22 1.68 10.71 -1.56
C VAL A 22 0.23 11.19 -1.51
N ASN A 23 -0.40 11.33 -2.66
CA ASN A 23 -1.84 11.56 -2.77
C ASN A 23 -2.54 10.20 -2.83
N PHE A 24 -2.91 9.67 -1.67
CA PHE A 24 -3.52 8.35 -1.55
C PHE A 24 -4.90 8.27 -2.20
N GLN A 25 -5.65 9.37 -2.25
CA GLN A 25 -6.93 9.39 -2.95
C GLN A 25 -6.75 9.10 -4.45
N LYS A 26 -5.75 9.71 -5.06
CA LYS A 26 -5.44 9.46 -6.47
C LYS A 26 -4.90 8.06 -6.72
N VAL A 27 -4.16 7.52 -5.76
CA VAL A 27 -3.72 6.12 -5.81
C VAL A 27 -4.93 5.18 -5.81
N LEU A 28 -5.89 5.40 -4.91
CA LEU A 28 -7.11 4.60 -4.85
C LEU A 28 -7.91 4.71 -6.14
N GLU A 29 -8.12 5.90 -6.65
CA GLU A 29 -8.84 6.12 -7.91
C GLU A 29 -8.20 5.35 -9.07
N ALA A 30 -6.86 5.39 -9.17
CA ALA A 30 -6.13 4.69 -10.22
C ALA A 30 -6.18 3.17 -10.05
N ALA A 31 -6.14 2.68 -8.81
CA ALA A 31 -6.24 1.25 -8.52
C ALA A 31 -7.61 0.71 -8.91
N VAL A 32 -8.67 1.44 -8.61
CA VAL A 32 -10.04 1.04 -8.91
C VAL A 32 -10.34 1.17 -10.40
N GLY A 33 -9.98 2.30 -11.01
CA GLY A 33 -10.33 2.59 -12.39
C GLY A 33 -11.85 2.60 -12.56
N GLU A 34 -12.33 1.85 -13.54
CA GLU A 34 -13.77 1.70 -13.80
C GLU A 34 -14.37 0.47 -13.10
N ARG A 35 -13.59 -0.21 -12.29
CA ARG A 35 -14.04 -1.42 -11.59
C ARG A 35 -14.77 -1.06 -10.30
N VAL A 36 -15.57 -2.00 -9.80
CA VAL A 36 -16.24 -1.86 -8.50
C VAL A 36 -15.31 -2.40 -7.43
N PHE A 37 -14.94 -1.58 -6.45
CA PHE A 37 -14.16 -2.08 -5.33
C PHE A 37 -15.08 -2.49 -4.18
N ILE A 38 -14.75 -3.64 -3.59
CA ILE A 38 -15.49 -4.17 -2.44
C ILE A 38 -14.87 -3.65 -1.15
N ARG A 39 -13.54 -3.64 -1.08
CA ARG A 39 -12.79 -3.12 0.08
C ARG A 39 -11.54 -2.41 -0.36
N ALA A 40 -11.20 -1.34 0.36
CA ALA A 40 -9.92 -0.66 0.26
C ALA A 40 -9.39 -0.47 1.67
N ILE A 41 -8.26 -1.09 1.99
CA ILE A 41 -7.68 -1.07 3.33
C ILE A 41 -6.31 -0.39 3.29
N ALA A 42 -6.13 0.59 4.16
CA ALA A 42 -4.85 1.26 4.35
C ALA A 42 -4.29 0.89 5.73
N TYR A 43 -3.04 0.47 5.74
CA TYR A 43 -2.37 -0.04 6.94
C TYR A 43 -1.35 0.98 7.42
N GLY A 44 -1.56 1.50 8.62
CA GLY A 44 -0.75 2.57 9.18
C GLY A 44 -0.18 2.25 10.56
N ILE A 45 0.84 3.00 10.92
CA ILE A 45 1.50 2.91 12.23
C ILE A 45 1.24 4.20 12.99
N LYS A 46 0.79 4.08 14.25
CA LYS A 46 0.63 5.21 15.15
C LYS A 46 1.90 5.43 15.94
N THR A 47 2.38 6.66 15.96
CA THR A 47 3.45 7.07 16.86
C THR A 47 2.89 7.57 18.19
N VAL A 48 3.76 7.74 19.19
CA VAL A 48 3.36 8.09 20.55
C VAL A 48 2.67 9.46 20.63
N ASP A 49 3.02 10.38 19.74
CA ASP A 49 2.51 11.76 19.73
C ASP A 49 1.17 11.93 19.00
N GLY A 50 0.69 10.90 18.32
CA GLY A 50 -0.62 10.91 17.66
C GLY A 50 -0.79 11.90 16.53
N GLN A 51 0.28 12.34 15.90
CA GLN A 51 0.24 13.34 14.82
C GLN A 51 -0.47 12.83 13.56
N GLU A 52 -0.62 11.52 13.42
CA GLU A 52 -1.19 10.89 12.23
C GLU A 52 -2.72 10.83 12.21
N GLU A 53 -3.40 11.21 13.31
CA GLU A 53 -4.86 11.05 13.41
C GLU A 53 -5.62 11.76 12.31
N LYS A 54 -5.25 12.99 11.99
CA LYS A 54 -5.89 13.75 10.91
C LYS A 54 -5.67 13.12 9.55
N PHE A 55 -4.50 12.56 9.34
CA PHE A 55 -4.16 11.85 8.11
C PHE A 55 -5.03 10.59 7.97
N PHE A 56 -5.15 9.80 9.03
CA PHE A 56 -5.99 8.60 9.00
C PHE A 56 -7.47 8.93 8.82
N GLU A 57 -7.97 10.00 9.46
CA GLU A 57 -9.34 10.47 9.24
C GLU A 57 -9.57 10.88 7.78
N ALA A 58 -8.60 11.55 7.18
CA ALA A 58 -8.70 11.93 5.76
C ALA A 58 -8.77 10.70 4.85
N LEU A 59 -8.00 9.65 5.15
CA LEU A 59 -8.06 8.39 4.40
C LEU A 59 -9.44 7.74 4.52
N GLU A 60 -10.02 7.72 5.71
CA GLU A 60 -11.37 7.19 5.91
C GLU A 60 -12.40 7.92 5.08
N LYS A 61 -12.32 9.25 5.03
CA LYS A 61 -13.21 10.07 4.19
C LYS A 61 -13.03 9.81 2.69
N GLN A 62 -11.86 9.36 2.29
CA GLN A 62 -11.54 9.05 0.89
C GLN A 62 -12.04 7.65 0.48
N GLY A 63 -12.52 6.85 1.42
CA GLY A 63 -13.07 5.53 1.15
C GLY A 63 -12.25 4.36 1.65
N PHE A 64 -11.16 4.60 2.39
CA PHE A 64 -10.34 3.55 2.98
C PHE A 64 -10.89 3.09 4.33
N GLU A 65 -10.80 1.79 4.59
CA GLU A 65 -10.76 1.28 5.96
C GLU A 65 -9.33 1.44 6.44
N VAL A 66 -9.12 2.08 7.58
CA VAL A 66 -7.78 2.28 8.11
C VAL A 66 -7.54 1.31 9.25
N LYS A 67 -6.53 0.47 9.12
CA LYS A 67 -6.04 -0.40 10.19
C LYS A 67 -4.74 0.17 10.72
N THR A 68 -4.66 0.34 12.03
CA THR A 68 -3.48 0.92 12.67
C THR A 68 -2.96 0.01 13.76
N LYS A 69 -1.66 0.11 14.02
CA LYS A 69 -1.03 -0.46 15.19
C LYS A 69 0.03 0.49 15.73
N ASP A 70 0.37 0.34 16.99
CA ASP A 70 1.33 1.19 17.64
C ASP A 70 2.75 0.85 17.22
N LEU A 71 3.58 1.87 17.07
CA LEU A 71 5.01 1.70 16.84
C LEU A 71 5.64 1.04 18.07
N GLN A 72 6.32 -0.08 17.86
CA GLN A 72 7.04 -0.76 18.93
C GLN A 72 8.43 -0.19 19.09
N ILE A 73 8.78 0.19 20.32
CA ILE A 73 10.11 0.68 20.68
C ILE A 73 10.74 -0.37 21.58
N PHE A 74 11.82 -0.99 21.11
CA PHE A 74 12.55 -2.00 21.87
C PHE A 74 13.66 -1.38 22.72
N PRO A 75 14.12 -2.07 23.78
CA PRO A 75 15.30 -1.64 24.54
C PRO A 75 16.49 -1.36 23.61
N GLY A 76 17.15 -0.22 23.80
CA GLY A 76 18.24 0.21 22.91
C GLY A 76 17.80 1.16 21.80
N GLY A 77 16.52 1.56 21.77
CA GLY A 77 15.98 2.53 20.81
C GLY A 77 15.62 1.98 19.45
N VAL A 78 15.66 0.66 19.27
CA VAL A 78 15.21 0.03 18.01
C VAL A 78 13.70 0.16 17.89
N LYS A 79 13.26 0.72 16.79
CA LYS A 79 11.82 0.89 16.47
C LYS A 79 11.40 -0.14 15.43
N LYS A 80 10.29 -0.81 15.67
CA LYS A 80 9.73 -1.75 14.71
C LYS A 80 8.23 -1.50 14.56
N GLY A 81 7.79 -1.36 13.33
CA GLY A 81 6.38 -1.24 12.99
C GLY A 81 6.22 -1.49 11.50
N ASP A 82 5.71 -2.66 11.15
CA ASP A 82 5.33 -2.96 9.79
C ASP A 82 4.05 -3.79 9.80
N TRP A 83 3.42 -3.87 8.64
CA TRP A 83 2.17 -4.59 8.45
C TRP A 83 2.32 -5.80 7.52
N ASP A 84 3.55 -6.24 7.22
CA ASP A 84 3.79 -7.27 6.22
C ASP A 84 2.97 -8.54 6.47
N VAL A 85 2.97 -9.04 7.70
CA VAL A 85 2.19 -10.23 8.07
C VAL A 85 0.68 -9.92 8.03
N GLY A 86 0.26 -8.78 8.56
CA GLY A 86 -1.15 -8.37 8.57
C GLY A 86 -1.72 -8.20 7.16
N ILE A 87 -0.98 -7.56 6.28
CA ILE A 87 -1.36 -7.40 4.88
C ILE A 87 -1.45 -8.78 4.21
N ALA A 88 -0.46 -9.66 4.46
CA ALA A 88 -0.46 -10.99 3.89
C ALA A 88 -1.68 -11.81 4.31
N VAL A 89 -2.03 -11.76 5.60
CA VAL A 89 -3.20 -12.47 6.11
C VAL A 89 -4.49 -11.94 5.48
N ASP A 90 -4.65 -10.63 5.42
CA ASP A 90 -5.84 -10.02 4.82
C ASP A 90 -5.93 -10.31 3.31
N ALA A 91 -4.81 -10.24 2.60
CA ALA A 91 -4.77 -10.56 1.18
C ALA A 91 -5.21 -12.00 0.90
N ILE A 92 -4.71 -12.96 1.69
CA ILE A 92 -5.09 -14.36 1.55
C ILE A 92 -6.59 -14.54 1.81
N LYS A 93 -7.12 -13.94 2.87
CA LYS A 93 -8.55 -14.02 3.18
C LYS A 93 -9.41 -13.45 2.05
N LEU A 94 -9.05 -12.28 1.54
CA LEU A 94 -9.81 -11.60 0.50
C LEU A 94 -9.71 -12.31 -0.85
N SER A 95 -8.58 -12.95 -1.15
CA SER A 95 -8.36 -13.63 -2.42
C SER A 95 -9.31 -14.81 -2.65
N LYS A 96 -9.91 -15.33 -1.58
CA LYS A 96 -10.88 -16.43 -1.67
C LYS A 96 -12.22 -16.00 -2.26
N SER A 97 -12.55 -14.72 -2.19
CA SER A 97 -13.84 -14.19 -2.65
C SER A 97 -13.72 -13.07 -3.68
N LEU A 98 -12.53 -12.57 -3.94
CA LEU A 98 -12.29 -11.49 -4.91
C LEU A 98 -11.56 -11.99 -6.14
N ASP A 99 -11.84 -11.38 -7.27
CA ASP A 99 -11.18 -11.73 -8.54
C ASP A 99 -9.84 -11.03 -8.70
N VAL A 100 -9.70 -9.85 -8.10
CA VAL A 100 -8.50 -9.01 -8.21
C VAL A 100 -8.17 -8.39 -6.87
N ILE A 101 -6.88 -8.45 -6.52
CA ILE A 101 -6.31 -7.70 -5.41
C ILE A 101 -5.25 -6.77 -5.98
N VAL A 102 -5.31 -5.50 -5.62
CA VAL A 102 -4.26 -4.53 -5.91
C VAL A 102 -3.44 -4.31 -4.64
N LEU A 103 -2.18 -4.71 -4.68
CA LEU A 103 -1.22 -4.51 -3.59
C LEU A 103 -0.44 -3.23 -3.87
N VAL A 104 -0.60 -2.24 -3.01
CA VAL A 104 0.08 -0.95 -3.15
C VAL A 104 1.31 -0.94 -2.27
N SER A 105 2.38 -1.53 -2.78
CA SER A 105 3.70 -1.62 -2.16
C SER A 105 4.74 -2.08 -3.18
N GLY A 106 5.96 -1.60 -3.03
CA GLY A 106 7.11 -2.04 -3.84
C GLY A 106 8.03 -3.03 -3.13
N ASP A 107 7.62 -3.51 -1.94
CA ASP A 107 8.46 -4.38 -1.11
C ASP A 107 8.51 -5.80 -1.66
N GLY A 108 9.73 -6.26 -1.99
CA GLY A 108 9.97 -7.61 -2.49
C GLY A 108 9.61 -8.73 -1.51
N ASP A 109 9.46 -8.42 -0.23
CA ASP A 109 9.04 -9.39 0.77
C ASP A 109 7.63 -9.95 0.50
N TYR A 110 6.84 -9.27 -0.33
CA TYR A 110 5.50 -9.73 -0.73
C TYR A 110 5.50 -10.76 -1.87
N ILE A 111 6.64 -11.05 -2.49
CA ILE A 111 6.69 -12.03 -3.60
C ILE A 111 6.10 -13.39 -3.23
N PRO A 112 6.43 -13.99 -2.07
CA PRO A 112 5.81 -15.26 -1.70
C PRO A 112 4.29 -15.17 -1.55
N LEU A 113 3.78 -14.06 -1.03
CA LEU A 113 2.34 -13.81 -0.92
C LEU A 113 1.68 -13.77 -2.30
N VAL A 114 2.26 -13.02 -3.23
CA VAL A 114 1.73 -12.88 -4.59
C VAL A 114 1.65 -14.26 -5.25
N GLN A 115 2.74 -15.02 -5.19
CA GLN A 115 2.82 -16.36 -5.78
C GLN A 115 1.82 -17.33 -5.16
N TYR A 116 1.67 -17.28 -3.84
CA TYR A 116 0.71 -18.14 -3.14
C TYR A 116 -0.72 -17.85 -3.60
N ILE A 117 -1.11 -16.58 -3.66
CA ILE A 117 -2.46 -16.20 -4.08
C ILE A 117 -2.72 -16.62 -5.52
N GLN A 118 -1.80 -16.36 -6.42
CA GLN A 118 -1.94 -16.71 -7.84
C GLN A 118 -2.10 -18.20 -8.05
N SER A 119 -1.32 -19.03 -7.33
CA SER A 119 -1.32 -20.48 -7.51
C SER A 119 -2.45 -21.19 -6.76
N THR A 120 -2.95 -20.62 -5.66
CA THR A 120 -3.90 -21.29 -4.77
C THR A 120 -5.33 -20.86 -5.02
N THR A 121 -5.59 -19.56 -5.23
CA THR A 121 -6.95 -19.03 -5.35
C THR A 121 -7.33 -18.65 -6.77
N GLY A 122 -6.34 -18.49 -7.64
CA GLY A 122 -6.56 -17.96 -8.99
C GLY A 122 -6.89 -16.47 -9.03
N CYS A 123 -6.87 -15.79 -7.89
CA CYS A 123 -7.07 -14.34 -7.83
C CYS A 123 -5.91 -13.63 -8.54
N ARG A 124 -6.24 -12.64 -9.36
CA ARG A 124 -5.25 -11.79 -10.02
C ARG A 124 -4.65 -10.81 -9.01
N VAL A 125 -3.33 -10.68 -8.98
CA VAL A 125 -2.63 -9.74 -8.09
C VAL A 125 -1.93 -8.69 -8.93
N GLU A 126 -2.42 -7.46 -8.83
CA GLU A 126 -1.81 -6.28 -9.44
C GLU A 126 -1.04 -5.51 -8.38
N GLY A 127 -0.07 -4.72 -8.80
CA GLY A 127 0.73 -3.90 -7.90
C GLY A 127 0.81 -2.45 -8.33
N MET A 128 1.01 -1.57 -7.36
CA MET A 128 1.25 -0.15 -7.59
C MET A 128 2.32 0.33 -6.62
N ALA A 129 3.34 0.99 -7.13
CA ALA A 129 4.39 1.60 -6.32
C ALA A 129 5.23 2.53 -7.19
N PHE A 130 6.17 3.24 -6.56
CA PHE A 130 7.16 4.02 -7.29
C PHE A 130 8.24 3.07 -7.80
N GLY A 131 8.33 2.92 -9.12
CA GLY A 131 9.18 1.92 -9.76
C GLY A 131 10.64 2.02 -9.38
N GLU A 132 11.14 3.24 -9.12
CA GLU A 132 12.53 3.48 -8.73
C GLU A 132 12.91 2.81 -7.40
N SER A 133 11.93 2.57 -6.51
CA SER A 133 12.14 1.91 -5.22
C SER A 133 11.46 0.54 -5.13
N THR A 134 10.99 0.01 -6.26
CA THR A 134 10.28 -1.27 -6.30
C THR A 134 11.24 -2.40 -6.64
N SER A 135 11.11 -3.53 -5.95
CA SER A 135 11.82 -4.75 -6.30
C SER A 135 11.46 -5.19 -7.73
N ALA A 136 12.48 -5.35 -8.57
CA ALA A 136 12.27 -5.80 -9.95
C ALA A 136 11.61 -7.18 -10.00
N LYS A 137 11.99 -8.07 -9.09
CA LYS A 137 11.40 -9.40 -8.99
C LYS A 137 9.93 -9.36 -8.58
N LEU A 138 9.54 -8.41 -7.73
CA LEU A 138 8.14 -8.21 -7.39
C LEU A 138 7.34 -7.80 -8.63
N GLY A 139 7.85 -6.84 -9.38
CA GLY A 139 7.20 -6.41 -10.63
C GLY A 139 6.99 -7.55 -11.61
N GLU A 140 7.95 -8.45 -11.72
CA GLU A 140 7.86 -9.64 -12.58
C GLU A 140 6.82 -10.65 -12.08
N ALA A 141 6.67 -10.79 -10.76
CA ALA A 141 5.73 -11.73 -10.17
C ALA A 141 4.27 -11.29 -10.29
N LEU A 142 4.02 -9.98 -10.31
CA LEU A 142 2.68 -9.42 -10.40
C LEU A 142 2.04 -9.64 -11.76
N ASP A 143 0.72 -9.78 -11.79
CA ASP A 143 -0.04 -9.90 -13.05
C ASP A 143 -0.06 -8.60 -13.84
N ASP A 144 -0.02 -7.47 -13.14
CA ASP A 144 0.09 -6.15 -13.73
C ASP A 144 0.75 -5.20 -12.72
N PHE A 145 1.43 -4.17 -13.20
CA PHE A 145 2.10 -3.21 -12.34
C PHE A 145 1.94 -1.80 -12.88
N ILE A 146 1.48 -0.90 -12.02
CA ILE A 146 1.39 0.52 -12.30
C ILE A 146 2.53 1.24 -11.59
N ASP A 147 3.42 1.85 -12.36
CA ASP A 147 4.52 2.64 -11.83
C ASP A 147 4.04 4.07 -11.56
N LEU A 148 3.90 4.41 -10.28
CA LEU A 148 3.43 5.73 -9.85
C LEU A 148 4.39 6.85 -10.26
N SER A 149 5.68 6.54 -10.48
CA SER A 149 6.67 7.53 -10.88
C SER A 149 6.47 8.02 -12.32
N GLU A 150 5.68 7.32 -13.13
CA GLU A 150 5.34 7.74 -14.48
C GLU A 150 4.33 8.90 -14.51
N ASN A 151 3.64 9.17 -13.40
CA ASN A 151 2.70 10.28 -13.30
C ASN A 151 2.81 10.96 -11.92
N LYS A 152 3.95 11.57 -11.66
CA LYS A 152 4.25 12.21 -10.38
C LYS A 152 3.29 13.34 -10.03
N LYS A 153 2.85 14.11 -11.03
CA LYS A 153 1.91 15.20 -10.81
C LYS A 153 0.58 14.75 -10.23
N LYS A 154 0.15 13.54 -10.60
CA LYS A 154 -1.10 12.96 -10.12
C LYS A 154 -0.94 12.37 -8.72
N PHE A 155 0.13 11.62 -8.48
CA PHE A 155 0.28 10.78 -7.30
C PHE A 155 1.05 11.41 -6.15
N LEU A 156 1.71 12.53 -6.37
CA LEU A 156 2.43 13.26 -5.32
C LEU A 156 1.73 14.57 -5.01
N ILE A 157 1.86 15.02 -3.77
CA ILE A 157 1.35 16.31 -3.33
C ILE A 157 2.49 17.33 -3.42
N TYR A 158 2.28 18.39 -4.20
CA TYR A 158 3.22 19.48 -4.31
C TYR A 158 2.76 20.61 -3.41
N SER A 159 3.64 21.09 -2.52
CA SER A 159 3.31 22.20 -1.65
C SER A 159 3.12 23.47 -2.47
N ARG A 160 2.09 24.25 -2.11
CA ARG A 160 1.89 25.60 -2.66
C ARG A 160 2.73 26.56 -1.85
N ASN A 161 3.54 27.33 -2.52
CA ASN A 161 4.24 28.44 -1.91
C ASN A 161 3.49 29.74 -2.22
#